data_fd241a6f125b1096ecf61a6447ada67b
#
_entry.id   fd241a6f125b1096ecf61a6447ada67b
#
_cell.length_a   1.000
_cell.length_b   1.000
_cell.length_c   1.000
_cell.angle_alpha   90.00
_cell.angle_beta   90.00
_cell.angle_gamma   90.00
#
_symmetry.space_group_name_H-M   'P 1'
#
loop_
_entity.id
_entity.type
_entity.pdbx_description
1 polymer ?
#
loop_
_entity_poly.entity_id
_entity_poly.type
_entity_poly.pdbx_seq_one_letter_code
_entity_poly.pdbx_strand_id
1 'polypeptide(L)'
;EMIEDYGIESSVWIGGKRIVLGINEENTEKPRYMSCIVTDNGLFGRYEGITTDDYFEALKHFGENIGAESIILRNEQKIDGLKDTACLTPKDMIPIDWHYSIKECTVAVKPEVLSEGCRNIGNQLYYIVGGFGAEANSRGSACYGWNLCRRKYERIERSEVMGIVPESLLPYVAKQTLEDIHHGFLTTDFEKKRGEER
;
A
#
# COMPACT_ATOMS: atom_id res chain seq x y z
N GLU A 1 -10.38 -31.09 1.95
CA GLU A 1 -9.66 -30.28 0.95
C GLU A 1 -8.21 -30.16 1.38
N MET A 2 -7.29 -30.25 0.43
CA MET A 2 -5.84 -30.23 0.69
C MET A 2 -5.20 -29.07 -0.06
N ILE A 3 -4.19 -28.49 0.54
CA ILE A 3 -3.23 -27.58 -0.09
C ILE A 3 -1.86 -28.19 0.11
N GLU A 4 -1.22 -28.63 -1.00
CA GLU A 4 -0.04 -29.49 -0.94
C GLU A 4 -0.29 -30.71 -0.04
N ASP A 5 0.49 -30.88 1.04
CA ASP A 5 0.39 -31.97 1.99
C ASP A 5 -0.43 -31.61 3.26
N TYR A 6 -1.11 -30.44 3.25
CA TYR A 6 -1.84 -29.94 4.41
C TYR A 6 -3.36 -30.05 4.23
N GLY A 7 -4.02 -30.75 5.15
CA GLY A 7 -5.48 -30.73 5.29
C GLY A 7 -5.94 -29.38 5.81
N ILE A 8 -6.96 -28.78 5.19
CA ILE A 8 -7.48 -27.48 5.63
C ILE A 8 -8.29 -27.65 6.89
N GLU A 9 -7.82 -27.09 8.01
CA GLU A 9 -8.54 -27.02 9.29
C GLU A 9 -9.51 -25.83 9.31
N SER A 10 -9.03 -24.66 8.89
CA SER A 10 -9.82 -23.44 8.88
C SER A 10 -9.49 -22.59 7.66
N SER A 11 -10.48 -21.89 7.13
CA SER A 11 -10.24 -20.91 6.09
C SER A 11 -11.25 -19.77 6.10
N VAL A 12 -10.80 -18.58 5.70
CA VAL A 12 -11.61 -17.36 5.58
C VAL A 12 -11.38 -16.72 4.23
N TRP A 13 -12.47 -16.36 3.55
CA TRP A 13 -12.40 -15.54 2.33
C TRP A 13 -12.51 -14.06 2.66
N ILE A 14 -11.52 -13.27 2.20
CA ILE A 14 -11.50 -11.82 2.35
C ILE A 14 -11.15 -11.22 0.99
N GLY A 15 -12.10 -10.49 0.39
CA GLY A 15 -11.95 -10.04 -0.99
C GLY A 15 -11.81 -11.24 -1.93
N GLY A 16 -10.83 -11.19 -2.82
CA GLY A 16 -10.51 -12.31 -3.74
C GLY A 16 -9.47 -13.29 -3.20
N LYS A 17 -9.11 -13.23 -1.91
CA LYS A 17 -8.08 -14.06 -1.28
C LYS A 17 -8.68 -15.02 -0.26
N ARG A 18 -8.12 -16.21 -0.17
CA ARG A 18 -8.45 -17.20 0.85
C ARG A 18 -7.30 -17.33 1.82
N ILE A 19 -7.54 -17.06 3.10
CA ILE A 19 -6.57 -17.25 4.17
C ILE A 19 -6.85 -18.63 4.77
N VAL A 20 -5.80 -19.42 4.94
CA VAL A 20 -5.91 -20.84 5.31
C VAL A 20 -5.02 -21.17 6.48
N LEU A 21 -5.53 -21.99 7.39
CA LEU A 21 -4.80 -22.73 8.41
C LEU A 21 -4.91 -24.22 8.06
N GLY A 22 -3.78 -24.90 7.91
CA GLY A 22 -3.71 -26.30 7.52
C GLY A 22 -2.88 -27.13 8.48
N ILE A 23 -3.20 -28.43 8.54
CA ILE A 23 -2.49 -29.43 9.35
C ILE A 23 -2.00 -30.55 8.43
N ASN A 24 -0.74 -30.93 8.62
CA ASN A 24 -0.14 -32.12 8.01
C ASN A 24 -0.09 -33.24 9.07
N GLU A 25 -0.92 -34.25 8.93
CA GLU A 25 -0.97 -35.40 9.86
C GLU A 25 -0.12 -36.58 9.41
N GLU A 26 0.22 -36.65 8.12
CA GLU A 26 0.80 -37.84 7.50
C GLU A 26 2.29 -37.74 7.23
N ASN A 27 2.82 -36.54 6.96
CA ASN A 27 4.21 -36.34 6.55
C ASN A 27 5.06 -35.80 7.72
N THR A 28 5.81 -36.68 8.38
CA THR A 28 6.68 -36.33 9.50
C THR A 28 7.99 -35.62 9.10
N GLU A 29 8.29 -35.50 7.81
CA GLU A 29 9.47 -34.80 7.30
C GLU A 29 9.24 -33.30 7.10
N LYS A 30 7.98 -32.86 7.11
CA LYS A 30 7.57 -31.45 6.97
C LYS A 30 7.00 -30.91 8.28
N PRO A 31 7.06 -29.59 8.53
CA PRO A 31 6.39 -28.96 9.67
C PRO A 31 4.90 -29.30 9.71
N ARG A 32 4.35 -29.47 10.92
CA ARG A 32 3.00 -29.97 11.12
C ARG A 32 1.90 -28.98 10.75
N TYR A 33 2.15 -27.70 10.85
CA TYR A 33 1.15 -26.65 10.64
C TYR A 33 1.57 -25.71 9.54
N MET A 34 0.58 -25.18 8.81
CA MET A 34 0.74 -24.18 7.76
C MET A 34 -0.27 -23.06 7.95
N SER A 35 0.15 -21.83 7.77
CA SER A 35 -0.74 -20.69 7.56
C SER A 35 -0.35 -19.95 6.31
N CYS A 36 -1.28 -19.80 5.35
CA CYS A 36 -0.98 -19.14 4.09
C CYS A 36 -2.15 -18.33 3.53
N ILE A 37 -1.83 -17.41 2.63
CA ILE A 37 -2.77 -16.70 1.76
C ILE A 37 -2.75 -17.38 0.40
N VAL A 38 -3.92 -17.78 -0.07
CA VAL A 38 -4.12 -18.35 -1.39
C VAL A 38 -4.72 -17.31 -2.30
N THR A 39 -4.03 -17.02 -3.40
CA THR A 39 -4.55 -16.19 -4.49
C THR A 39 -4.72 -17.07 -5.72
N ASP A 40 -5.92 -17.14 -6.26
CA ASP A 40 -6.25 -17.88 -7.46
C ASP A 40 -6.44 -16.88 -8.62
N ASN A 41 -5.56 -16.98 -9.61
CA ASN A 41 -5.63 -16.16 -10.83
C ASN A 41 -6.34 -16.94 -11.97
N GLY A 42 -6.98 -18.06 -11.68
CA GLY A 42 -7.62 -18.93 -12.67
C GLY A 42 -6.67 -19.82 -13.49
N LEU A 43 -5.34 -19.62 -13.37
CA LEU A 43 -4.31 -20.42 -14.07
C LEU A 43 -3.37 -21.11 -13.10
N PHE A 44 -2.97 -20.43 -12.02
CA PHE A 44 -2.08 -20.97 -10.98
C PHE A 44 -2.46 -20.39 -9.62
N GLY A 45 -2.67 -21.26 -8.60
CA GLY A 45 -2.74 -20.84 -7.21
C GLY A 45 -1.35 -20.42 -6.72
N ARG A 46 -1.25 -19.23 -6.14
CA ARG A 46 -0.04 -18.79 -5.43
C ARG A 46 -0.28 -18.89 -3.94
N TYR A 47 0.64 -19.55 -3.25
CA TYR A 47 0.62 -19.69 -1.79
C TYR A 47 1.72 -18.83 -1.19
N GLU A 48 1.38 -17.99 -0.23
CA GLU A 48 2.32 -17.11 0.47
C GLU A 48 2.07 -17.24 1.97
N GLY A 49 3.03 -17.81 2.71
CA GLY A 49 2.80 -18.09 4.11
C GLY A 49 3.98 -18.72 4.82
N ILE A 50 3.70 -19.31 5.99
CA ILE A 50 4.66 -20.01 6.84
C ILE A 50 4.26 -21.47 7.05
N THR A 51 5.25 -22.32 7.33
CA THR A 51 5.08 -23.64 7.89
C THR A 51 5.86 -23.75 9.19
N THR A 52 5.29 -24.37 10.23
CA THR A 52 5.86 -24.45 11.57
C THR A 52 5.36 -25.69 12.32
N ASP A 53 6.09 -26.16 13.33
CA ASP A 53 5.64 -27.20 14.25
C ASP A 53 4.85 -26.64 15.44
N ASP A 54 4.80 -25.32 15.60
CA ASP A 54 4.03 -24.65 16.65
C ASP A 54 2.65 -24.21 16.14
N TYR A 55 1.60 -24.85 16.69
CA TYR A 55 0.21 -24.51 16.37
C TYR A 55 -0.12 -23.05 16.67
N PHE A 56 0.36 -22.51 17.78
CA PHE A 56 0.05 -21.14 18.17
C PHE A 56 0.74 -20.12 17.27
N GLU A 57 1.92 -20.43 16.75
CA GLU A 57 2.59 -19.60 15.76
C GLU A 57 1.80 -19.58 14.44
N ALA A 58 1.38 -20.75 13.95
CA ALA A 58 0.53 -20.84 12.75
C ALA A 58 -0.80 -20.11 12.92
N LEU A 59 -1.46 -20.28 14.08
CA LEU A 59 -2.73 -19.62 14.40
C LEU A 59 -2.58 -18.10 14.52
N LYS A 60 -1.50 -17.62 15.12
CA LYS A 60 -1.15 -16.20 15.19
C LYS A 60 -1.01 -15.61 13.80
N HIS A 61 -0.21 -16.23 12.94
CA HIS A 61 -0.01 -15.79 11.56
C HIS A 61 -1.31 -15.81 10.75
N PHE A 62 -2.16 -16.81 10.95
CA PHE A 62 -3.49 -16.86 10.34
C PHE A 62 -4.35 -15.65 10.75
N GLY A 63 -4.38 -15.30 12.04
CA GLY A 63 -5.10 -14.14 12.56
C GLY A 63 -4.54 -12.80 12.06
N GLU A 64 -3.21 -12.67 11.98
CA GLU A 64 -2.53 -11.48 11.45
C GLU A 64 -2.87 -11.26 9.97
N ASN A 65 -2.90 -12.32 9.16
CA ASN A 65 -3.30 -12.25 7.74
C ASN A 65 -4.76 -11.83 7.58
N ILE A 66 -5.67 -12.35 8.40
CA ILE A 66 -7.09 -11.92 8.40
C ILE A 66 -7.19 -10.43 8.71
N GLY A 67 -6.47 -9.96 9.74
CA GLY A 67 -6.44 -8.55 10.12
C GLY A 67 -5.90 -7.66 9.00
N ALA A 68 -4.77 -8.02 8.42
CA ALA A 68 -4.12 -7.28 7.34
C ALA A 68 -5.02 -7.16 6.09
N GLU A 69 -5.58 -8.28 5.62
CA GLU A 69 -6.45 -8.28 4.44
C GLU A 69 -7.77 -7.53 4.69
N SER A 70 -8.31 -7.59 5.90
CA SER A 70 -9.50 -6.82 6.28
C SER A 70 -9.25 -5.30 6.21
N ILE A 71 -8.06 -4.85 6.62
CA ILE A 71 -7.66 -3.44 6.54
C ILE A 71 -7.51 -3.02 5.07
N ILE A 72 -6.86 -3.87 4.26
CA ILE A 72 -6.67 -3.62 2.82
C ILE A 72 -8.03 -3.46 2.14
N LEU A 73 -8.94 -4.42 2.33
CA LEU A 73 -10.28 -4.38 1.74
C LEU A 73 -11.09 -3.15 2.18
N ARG A 74 -11.02 -2.80 3.47
CA ARG A 74 -11.66 -1.59 3.99
C ARG A 74 -11.12 -0.32 3.33
N ASN A 75 -9.82 -0.26 3.09
CA ASN A 75 -9.21 0.87 2.40
C ASN A 75 -9.59 0.92 0.93
N GLU A 76 -9.66 -0.22 0.25
CA GLU A 76 -10.15 -0.31 -1.14
C GLU A 76 -11.58 0.20 -1.26
N GLN A 77 -12.48 -0.19 -0.35
CA GLN A 77 -13.85 0.33 -0.32
C GLN A 77 -13.92 1.85 -0.12
N LYS A 78 -13.04 2.40 0.73
CA LYS A 78 -12.95 3.87 0.92
C LYS A 78 -12.43 4.57 -0.34
N ILE A 79 -11.48 3.96 -1.04
CA ILE A 79 -10.94 4.46 -2.30
C ILE A 79 -12.00 4.39 -3.40
N ASP A 80 -12.77 3.32 -3.45
CA ASP A 80 -13.90 3.19 -4.39
C ASP A 80 -14.92 4.31 -4.22
N GLY A 81 -15.18 4.75 -2.98
CA GLY A 81 -15.99 5.94 -2.71
C GLY A 81 -15.41 7.25 -3.20
N LEU A 82 -14.11 7.30 -3.55
CA LEU A 82 -13.46 8.48 -4.13
C LEU A 82 -13.45 8.47 -5.67
N LYS A 83 -13.85 7.38 -6.32
CA LYS A 83 -13.82 7.27 -7.79
C LYS A 83 -14.66 8.34 -8.49
N ASP A 84 -15.79 8.69 -7.89
CA ASP A 84 -16.72 9.69 -8.42
C ASP A 84 -16.40 11.12 -7.97
N THR A 85 -15.29 11.32 -7.21
CA THR A 85 -14.90 12.65 -6.75
C THR A 85 -14.12 13.39 -7.85
N ALA A 86 -14.43 14.67 -8.00
CA ALA A 86 -13.69 15.51 -8.94
C ALA A 86 -12.22 15.66 -8.53
N CYS A 87 -11.36 15.86 -9.53
CA CYS A 87 -9.99 16.25 -9.30
C CYS A 87 -9.89 17.60 -8.61
N LEU A 88 -8.87 17.77 -7.77
CA LEU A 88 -8.45 19.08 -7.29
C LEU A 88 -7.95 19.92 -8.46
N THR A 89 -8.14 21.23 -8.35
CA THR A 89 -7.72 22.22 -9.34
C THR A 89 -6.60 23.12 -8.79
N PRO A 90 -5.89 23.89 -9.63
CA PRO A 90 -4.86 24.81 -9.15
C PRO A 90 -5.35 25.83 -8.12
N LYS A 91 -6.67 26.12 -8.09
CA LYS A 91 -7.27 27.05 -7.12
C LYS A 91 -7.31 26.50 -5.69
N ASP A 92 -7.27 25.17 -5.58
CA ASP A 92 -7.38 24.46 -4.33
C ASP A 92 -6.01 24.30 -3.63
N MET A 93 -4.92 24.81 -4.24
CA MET A 93 -3.54 24.50 -3.83
C MET A 93 -2.71 25.74 -3.59
N ILE A 94 -1.65 25.51 -2.82
CA ILE A 94 -0.55 26.46 -2.70
C ILE A 94 0.33 26.28 -3.94
N PRO A 95 0.48 27.33 -4.78
CA PRO A 95 1.31 27.24 -6.00
C PRO A 95 2.76 27.00 -5.63
N ILE A 96 3.45 26.22 -6.44
CA ILE A 96 4.87 25.95 -6.31
C ILE A 96 5.61 26.44 -7.55
N ASP A 97 6.82 26.93 -7.35
CA ASP A 97 7.79 27.17 -8.41
C ASP A 97 9.01 26.25 -8.27
N TRP A 98 10.02 26.47 -9.11
CA TRP A 98 11.25 25.69 -9.09
C TRP A 98 12.12 25.94 -7.85
N HIS A 99 11.92 27.04 -7.17
CA HIS A 99 12.71 27.45 -5.99
C HIS A 99 12.18 26.85 -4.68
N TYR A 100 11.04 26.18 -4.72
CA TYR A 100 10.45 25.52 -3.54
C TYR A 100 10.86 24.05 -3.46
N SER A 101 11.29 23.62 -2.26
CA SER A 101 11.33 22.19 -1.93
C SER A 101 9.91 21.68 -1.71
N ILE A 102 9.60 20.54 -2.31
CA ILE A 102 8.34 19.82 -2.04
C ILE A 102 8.56 18.55 -1.23
N LYS A 103 9.78 18.34 -0.74
CA LYS A 103 10.10 17.25 0.17
C LYS A 103 9.28 17.40 1.45
N GLU A 104 8.75 16.28 1.94
CA GLU A 104 7.86 16.21 3.11
C GLU A 104 6.57 17.04 2.95
N CYS A 105 6.16 17.29 1.70
CA CYS A 105 4.91 17.97 1.41
C CYS A 105 3.90 17.00 0.80
N THR A 106 2.63 17.23 1.09
CA THR A 106 1.52 16.61 0.35
C THR A 106 1.26 17.44 -0.91
N VAL A 107 1.32 16.80 -2.06
CA VAL A 107 1.14 17.43 -3.36
C VAL A 107 0.03 16.75 -4.15
N ALA A 108 -0.51 17.44 -5.15
CA ALA A 108 -1.36 16.81 -6.15
C ALA A 108 -0.69 16.85 -7.53
N VAL A 109 -0.83 15.75 -8.27
CA VAL A 109 -0.43 15.69 -9.67
C VAL A 109 -1.51 16.26 -10.58
N LYS A 110 -1.11 16.72 -11.75
CA LYS A 110 -2.01 17.26 -12.77
C LYS A 110 -2.99 16.19 -13.27
N PRO A 111 -4.28 16.47 -13.43
CA PRO A 111 -5.25 15.49 -13.93
C PRO A 111 -4.88 14.92 -15.30
N GLU A 112 -4.17 15.68 -16.12
CA GLU A 112 -3.79 15.30 -17.49
C GLU A 112 -2.79 14.15 -17.54
N VAL A 113 -1.99 13.95 -16.47
CA VAL A 113 -1.03 12.85 -16.39
C VAL A 113 -1.70 11.55 -15.94
N LEU A 114 -2.92 11.62 -15.43
CA LEU A 114 -3.71 10.46 -15.05
C LEU A 114 -4.51 9.94 -16.25
N SER A 115 -4.60 8.62 -16.37
CA SER A 115 -5.50 8.00 -17.34
C SER A 115 -6.95 8.44 -17.08
N GLU A 116 -7.77 8.51 -18.12
CA GLU A 116 -9.12 9.07 -18.06
C GLU A 116 -9.98 8.47 -16.94
N GLY A 117 -9.96 7.13 -16.78
CA GLY A 117 -10.69 6.44 -15.71
C GLY A 117 -10.10 6.60 -14.30
N CYS A 118 -8.92 7.25 -14.17
CA CYS A 118 -8.24 7.49 -12.90
C CYS A 118 -8.25 8.97 -12.48
N ARG A 119 -8.97 9.84 -13.18
CA ARG A 119 -9.05 11.28 -12.89
C ARG A 119 -9.97 11.56 -11.72
N ASN A 120 -9.47 11.35 -10.52
CA ASN A 120 -10.17 11.64 -9.26
C ASN A 120 -9.15 12.02 -8.18
N ILE A 121 -9.62 12.60 -7.08
CA ILE A 121 -8.79 13.06 -5.97
C ILE A 121 -7.93 11.94 -5.38
N GLY A 122 -8.44 10.71 -5.34
CA GLY A 122 -7.74 9.56 -4.76
C GLY A 122 -6.46 9.18 -5.52
N ASN A 123 -6.39 9.46 -6.81
CA ASN A 123 -5.23 9.19 -7.64
C ASN A 123 -4.26 10.37 -7.74
N GLN A 124 -4.69 11.58 -7.36
CA GLN A 124 -3.87 12.79 -7.44
C GLN A 124 -2.91 13.00 -6.27
N LEU A 125 -3.22 12.47 -5.08
CA LEU A 125 -2.58 12.87 -3.82
C LEU A 125 -1.33 12.05 -3.52
N TYR A 126 -0.20 12.74 -3.36
CA TYR A 126 1.08 12.14 -3.01
C TYR A 126 1.75 12.87 -1.85
N TYR A 127 2.35 12.13 -0.92
CA TYR A 127 3.28 12.65 0.05
C TYR A 127 4.71 12.38 -0.43
N ILE A 128 5.49 13.44 -0.65
CA ILE A 128 6.82 13.36 -1.24
C ILE A 128 7.85 13.09 -0.16
N VAL A 129 8.51 11.94 -0.24
CA VAL A 129 9.55 11.53 0.72
C VAL A 129 10.94 12.03 0.29
N GLY A 130 11.19 12.11 -1.03
CA GLY A 130 12.49 12.55 -1.53
C GLY A 130 12.61 12.48 -3.05
N GLY A 131 13.86 12.48 -3.52
CA GLY A 131 14.22 12.53 -4.93
C GLY A 131 14.82 13.87 -5.33
N PHE A 132 15.66 13.87 -6.38
CA PHE A 132 16.28 15.12 -6.82
C PHE A 132 15.24 16.17 -7.25
N GLY A 133 14.11 15.76 -7.85
CA GLY A 133 13.04 16.68 -8.22
C GLY A 133 12.28 17.27 -7.03
N ALA A 134 12.41 16.70 -5.83
CA ALA A 134 11.77 17.21 -4.62
C ALA A 134 12.50 18.43 -4.04
N GLU A 135 13.79 18.55 -4.29
CA GLU A 135 14.62 19.63 -3.76
C GLU A 135 14.47 20.92 -4.56
N ALA A 136 14.68 22.05 -3.89
CA ALA A 136 14.69 23.36 -4.52
C ALA A 136 15.87 23.51 -5.50
N ASN A 137 15.62 24.14 -6.64
CA ASN A 137 16.64 24.45 -7.66
C ASN A 137 17.39 23.21 -8.20
N SER A 138 16.86 22.03 -8.03
CA SER A 138 17.50 20.80 -8.47
C SER A 138 17.47 20.67 -10.00
N ARG A 139 18.50 20.03 -10.57
CA ARG A 139 18.54 19.69 -12.00
C ARG A 139 17.79 18.39 -12.33
N GLY A 140 17.49 17.58 -11.31
CA GLY A 140 16.73 16.36 -11.48
C GLY A 140 15.23 16.59 -11.39
N SER A 141 14.45 15.76 -12.05
CA SER A 141 12.98 15.86 -12.09
C SER A 141 12.26 14.79 -11.26
N ALA A 142 12.95 13.69 -10.94
CA ALA A 142 12.35 12.56 -10.24
C ALA A 142 12.03 12.88 -8.78
N CYS A 143 10.78 12.70 -8.39
CA CYS A 143 10.27 12.73 -7.04
C CYS A 143 9.80 11.33 -6.66
N TYR A 144 9.99 10.94 -5.42
CA TYR A 144 9.51 9.67 -4.88
C TYR A 144 8.60 9.94 -3.70
N GLY A 145 7.46 9.27 -3.68
CA GLY A 145 6.48 9.49 -2.63
C GLY A 145 5.41 8.42 -2.57
N TRP A 146 4.57 8.53 -1.57
CA TRP A 146 3.43 7.67 -1.35
C TRP A 146 2.17 8.27 -1.97
N ASN A 147 1.49 7.54 -2.85
CA ASN A 147 0.10 7.86 -3.15
C ASN A 147 -0.72 7.64 -1.88
N LEU A 148 -1.30 8.71 -1.34
CA LEU A 148 -1.92 8.70 -0.01
C LEU A 148 -3.21 7.86 0.06
N CYS A 149 -3.94 7.75 -1.03
CA CYS A 149 -5.17 6.97 -1.04
C CYS A 149 -4.91 5.50 -1.35
N ARG A 150 -3.96 5.21 -2.26
CA ARG A 150 -3.65 3.84 -2.70
C ARG A 150 -2.58 3.16 -1.86
N ARG A 151 -1.89 3.89 -0.99
CA ARG A 151 -0.78 3.41 -0.14
C ARG A 151 0.35 2.77 -0.95
N LYS A 152 0.63 3.32 -2.14
CA LYS A 152 1.68 2.85 -3.04
C LYS A 152 2.82 3.85 -3.09
N TYR A 153 4.05 3.33 -2.97
CA TYR A 153 5.25 4.12 -3.17
C TYR A 153 5.59 4.16 -4.65
N GLU A 154 5.61 5.35 -5.24
CA GLU A 154 5.72 5.54 -6.68
C GLU A 154 6.68 6.69 -6.99
N ARG A 155 7.21 6.67 -8.21
CA ARG A 155 7.98 7.77 -8.79
C ARG A 155 7.04 8.65 -9.60
N ILE A 156 7.13 9.96 -9.40
CA ILE A 156 6.47 10.98 -10.21
C ILE A 156 7.51 12.00 -10.70
N GLU A 157 7.19 12.74 -11.74
CA GLU A 157 8.04 13.82 -12.23
C GLU A 157 7.65 15.15 -11.58
N ARG A 158 8.62 16.00 -11.28
CA ARG A 158 8.37 17.35 -10.74
C ARG A 158 7.43 18.18 -11.60
N SER A 159 7.52 18.04 -12.94
CA SER A 159 6.67 18.73 -13.90
C SER A 159 5.19 18.28 -13.86
N GLU A 160 4.93 17.12 -13.31
CA GLU A 160 3.58 16.57 -13.12
C GLU A 160 2.90 17.15 -11.88
N VAL A 161 3.67 17.69 -10.94
CA VAL A 161 3.12 18.27 -9.71
C VAL A 161 2.43 19.59 -10.03
N MET A 162 1.20 19.72 -9.53
CA MET A 162 0.36 20.91 -9.72
C MET A 162 0.54 21.93 -8.59
N GLY A 163 0.69 21.47 -7.35
CA GLY A 163 0.86 22.32 -6.18
C GLY A 163 0.85 21.51 -4.88
N ILE A 164 1.05 22.22 -3.76
CA ILE A 164 0.96 21.67 -2.40
C ILE A 164 -0.51 21.72 -1.97
N VAL A 165 -0.99 20.60 -1.45
CA VAL A 165 -2.38 20.45 -0.99
C VAL A 165 -2.48 20.78 0.49
N PRO A 166 -3.33 21.74 0.88
CA PRO A 166 -3.62 21.99 2.29
C PRO A 166 -4.24 20.76 2.96
N GLU A 167 -3.85 20.47 4.20
CA GLU A 167 -4.33 19.32 4.96
C GLU A 167 -5.87 19.29 5.11
N SER A 168 -6.51 20.46 5.14
CA SER A 168 -7.96 20.59 5.22
C SER A 168 -8.71 19.96 4.03
N LEU A 169 -8.05 19.86 2.87
CA LEU A 169 -8.63 19.29 1.65
C LEU A 169 -8.36 17.79 1.50
N LEU A 170 -7.56 17.20 2.40
CA LEU A 170 -7.26 15.77 2.32
C LEU A 170 -8.48 14.94 2.72
N PRO A 171 -8.87 13.94 1.90
CA PRO A 171 -9.82 12.93 2.30
C PRO A 171 -9.35 12.18 3.55
N TYR A 172 -10.30 11.65 4.32
CA TYR A 172 -9.99 10.93 5.56
C TYR A 172 -8.96 9.81 5.36
N VAL A 173 -9.08 9.04 4.27
CA VAL A 173 -8.14 7.95 3.96
C VAL A 173 -6.71 8.47 3.73
N ALA A 174 -6.58 9.63 3.09
CA ALA A 174 -5.27 10.25 2.85
C ALA A 174 -4.64 10.76 4.16
N LYS A 175 -5.44 11.32 5.06
CA LYS A 175 -4.96 11.74 6.40
C LYS A 175 -4.47 10.55 7.22
N GLN A 176 -5.22 9.45 7.25
CA GLN A 176 -4.80 8.23 7.94
C GLN A 176 -3.47 7.69 7.39
N THR A 177 -3.33 7.67 6.05
CA THR A 177 -2.10 7.21 5.42
C THR A 177 -0.92 8.12 5.75
N LEU A 178 -1.13 9.42 5.80
CA LEU A 178 -0.12 10.39 6.19
C LEU A 178 0.33 10.20 7.64
N GLU A 179 -0.61 9.96 8.56
CA GLU A 179 -0.32 9.60 9.95
C GLU A 179 0.50 8.31 10.04
N ASP A 180 0.13 7.27 9.28
CA ASP A 180 0.86 5.99 9.25
C ASP A 180 2.31 6.16 8.73
N ILE A 181 2.52 7.06 7.75
CA ILE A 181 3.86 7.40 7.25
C ILE A 181 4.67 8.09 8.37
N HIS A 182 4.10 9.08 9.04
CA HIS A 182 4.77 9.82 10.10
C HIS A 182 5.11 8.95 11.32
N HIS A 183 4.30 7.93 11.62
CA HIS A 183 4.56 6.96 12.68
C HIS A 183 5.50 5.81 12.25
N GLY A 184 5.93 5.78 11.00
CA GLY A 184 6.82 4.73 10.47
C GLY A 184 6.14 3.39 10.21
N PHE A 185 4.83 3.34 10.17
CA PHE A 185 4.07 2.11 9.84
C PHE A 185 4.11 1.78 8.33
N LEU A 186 4.37 2.79 7.49
CA LEU A 186 4.65 2.62 6.07
C LEU A 186 6.11 2.97 5.81
N THR A 187 6.91 1.95 5.55
CA THR A 187 8.33 2.08 5.23
C THR A 187 8.60 1.54 3.82
N THR A 188 9.54 2.15 3.12
CA THR A 188 10.02 1.63 1.84
C THR A 188 10.99 0.47 2.08
N ASP A 189 11.15 -0.44 1.09
CA ASP A 189 12.14 -1.52 1.18
C ASP A 189 13.58 -1.01 1.35
N PHE A 190 13.86 0.24 0.94
CA PHE A 190 15.14 0.92 1.18
C PHE A 190 15.35 1.30 2.64
N GLU A 191 14.28 1.68 3.34
CA GLU A 191 14.35 2.04 4.76
C GLU A 191 14.44 0.81 5.64
N LYS A 192 13.77 -0.29 5.29
CA LYS A 192 13.89 -1.59 5.98
C LYS A 192 15.34 -2.08 5.99
N LYS A 193 16.01 -2.07 4.83
CA LYS A 193 17.42 -2.50 4.72
C LYS A 193 18.40 -1.63 5.51
N ARG A 194 18.12 -0.33 5.67
CA ARG A 194 18.94 0.57 6.51
C ARG A 194 18.73 0.36 8.01
N GLY A 195 17.57 -0.14 8.43
CA GLY A 195 17.26 -0.46 9.82
C GLY A 195 17.91 -1.77 10.29
N GLU A 196 18.14 -2.71 9.37
CA GLU A 196 18.77 -4.01 9.66
C GLU A 196 20.32 -3.95 9.74
N GLU A 197 20.93 -2.87 9.21
CA GLU A 197 22.39 -2.66 9.25
C GLU A 197 22.87 -1.82 10.46
N ARG A 198 22.00 -1.51 11.42
CA ARG A 198 22.33 -0.77 12.66
C ARG A 198 22.04 -1.61 13.89
#